data_f424485200fb89e64f25b79d40b2102d
#
_entry.id   f424485200fb89e64f25b79d40b2102d
#
_cell.length_a   1.000
_cell.length_b   1.000
_cell.length_c   1.000
_cell.angle_alpha   90.00
_cell.angle_beta   90.00
_cell.angle_gamma   90.00
#
_symmetry.space_group_name_H-M   'P 1'
#
loop_
_entity.id
_entity.type
_entity.pdbx_description
1 polymer ?
#
loop_
_entity_poly.entity_id
_entity_poly.type
_entity_poly.pdbx_seq_one_letter_code
_entity_poly.pdbx_strand_id
1 'polypeptide(L)'
;RMSLNLNKKPPNKFSFKDLILAGGSDIIVREYIPDSLASDKVMLYFHGGGYALGSIETHHNFVASMSVMLGIKIYSLEYSLSPENKYPRALEDSKQAYRYILDKGVSSNKVLLCGDSAGAHLAASLNFDLTESDLPMPSAQILIYPMISPTLQFESMELYKDNFLLTKSSMEWFWNQLRSNNNDDLDPRFDLLKQRGFDCNKTPTLMITAGFDPLCDEGNDYAKLLEKNGNNISRLHFSDLFHGFVNLTNIRKAEQGTLEIISRIKAYL
;
A
#
# COMPACT_ATOMS: atom_id res chain seq x y z
N ARG A 1 -0.69 -16.53 -13.64
CA ARG A 1 -0.06 -15.37 -12.92
C ARG A 1 1.37 -15.75 -12.59
N MET A 2 2.30 -15.34 -13.41
CA MET A 2 3.72 -15.71 -13.28
C MET A 2 4.38 -14.69 -12.33
N SER A 3 4.88 -15.13 -11.18
CA SER A 3 5.67 -14.29 -10.28
C SER A 3 7.14 -14.36 -10.69
N LEU A 4 7.62 -13.37 -11.40
CA LEU A 4 9.05 -13.12 -11.50
C LEU A 4 9.46 -12.38 -10.23
N ASN A 5 10.06 -13.09 -9.27
CA ASN A 5 10.62 -12.45 -8.10
C ASN A 5 11.98 -11.83 -8.50
N LEU A 6 11.93 -10.54 -8.91
CA LEU A 6 13.10 -9.75 -9.32
C LEU A 6 13.80 -9.07 -8.13
N ASN A 7 13.35 -9.36 -6.91
CA ASN A 7 13.97 -8.88 -5.70
C ASN A 7 15.15 -9.77 -5.25
N LYS A 8 16.15 -9.15 -4.65
CA LYS A 8 17.17 -9.87 -3.88
C LYS A 8 16.51 -10.72 -2.80
N LYS A 9 17.12 -11.87 -2.50
CA LYS A 9 16.68 -12.70 -1.39
C LYS A 9 16.78 -11.92 -0.08
N PRO A 10 15.80 -12.03 0.81
CA PRO A 10 15.87 -11.41 2.13
C PRO A 10 16.98 -12.05 2.97
N PRO A 11 17.49 -11.35 4.00
CA PRO A 11 18.37 -11.96 4.98
C PRO A 11 17.70 -13.16 5.66
N ASN A 12 18.43 -14.26 5.90
CA ASN A 12 17.93 -15.46 6.63
C ASN A 12 17.84 -15.16 8.14
N LYS A 13 17.03 -14.16 8.52
CA LYS A 13 16.87 -13.69 9.92
C LYS A 13 15.40 -13.45 10.26
N PHE A 14 14.54 -14.29 9.75
CA PHE A 14 13.09 -14.21 10.01
C PHE A 14 12.44 -15.58 9.83
N SER A 15 11.26 -15.73 10.39
CA SER A 15 10.31 -16.77 10.10
C SER A 15 9.01 -16.17 9.57
N PHE A 16 8.19 -16.99 8.93
CA PHE A 16 6.84 -16.58 8.55
C PHE A 16 5.85 -17.75 8.70
N LYS A 17 4.59 -17.40 8.81
CA LYS A 17 3.48 -18.37 8.79
C LYS A 17 2.27 -17.73 8.12
N ASP A 18 1.50 -18.54 7.43
CA ASP A 18 0.23 -18.16 6.84
C ASP A 18 -0.91 -18.44 7.82
N LEU A 19 -1.78 -17.44 7.99
CA LEU A 19 -2.91 -17.47 8.88
C LEU A 19 -4.18 -17.31 8.03
N ILE A 20 -5.18 -18.13 8.29
CA ILE A 20 -6.50 -18.01 7.65
C ILE A 20 -7.40 -17.24 8.62
N LEU A 21 -7.92 -16.10 8.17
CA LEU A 21 -8.87 -15.32 8.96
C LEU A 21 -10.27 -15.87 8.76
N ALA A 22 -10.91 -16.26 9.85
CA ALA A 22 -12.29 -16.74 9.83
C ALA A 22 -13.26 -15.57 9.58
N GLY A 23 -14.23 -15.70 8.68
CA GLY A 23 -15.21 -14.62 8.42
C GLY A 23 -15.91 -14.65 7.06
N GLY A 24 -16.20 -15.83 6.50
CA GLY A 24 -17.05 -15.95 5.29
C GLY A 24 -16.30 -16.08 3.96
N SER A 25 -15.06 -15.68 3.87
CA SER A 25 -14.07 -16.08 2.87
C SER A 25 -12.75 -16.31 3.59
N ASP A 26 -12.03 -17.34 3.18
CA ASP A 26 -10.72 -17.67 3.75
C ASP A 26 -9.68 -16.64 3.27
N ILE A 27 -9.56 -15.55 4.03
CA ILE A 27 -8.56 -14.50 3.76
C ILE A 27 -7.24 -14.97 4.36
N ILE A 28 -6.19 -15.00 3.54
CA ILE A 28 -4.85 -15.36 3.99
C ILE A 28 -4.08 -14.12 4.41
N VAL A 29 -3.45 -14.17 5.58
CA VAL A 29 -2.51 -13.17 6.05
C VAL A 29 -1.20 -13.86 6.38
N ARG A 30 -0.10 -13.43 5.77
CA ARG A 30 1.25 -13.90 6.13
C ARG A 30 1.84 -13.01 7.20
N GLU A 31 2.08 -13.60 8.38
CA GLU A 31 2.82 -12.95 9.46
C GLU A 31 4.32 -13.19 9.28
N TYR A 32 5.10 -12.13 9.04
CA TYR A 32 6.57 -12.13 9.05
C TYR A 32 7.06 -11.75 10.44
N ILE A 33 7.99 -12.56 10.98
CA ILE A 33 8.51 -12.42 12.34
C ILE A 33 10.04 -12.36 12.24
N PRO A 34 10.67 -11.19 12.44
CA PRO A 34 12.12 -11.09 12.44
C PRO A 34 12.71 -11.75 13.70
N ASP A 35 13.92 -12.30 13.61
CA ASP A 35 14.62 -12.95 14.74
C ASP A 35 14.88 -11.99 15.91
N SER A 36 14.95 -10.68 15.62
CA SER A 36 15.15 -9.62 16.61
C SER A 36 14.14 -8.51 16.41
N LEU A 37 13.32 -8.26 17.43
CA LEU A 37 12.36 -7.16 17.45
C LEU A 37 13.07 -5.89 17.99
N ALA A 38 12.99 -4.80 17.24
CA ALA A 38 13.46 -3.47 17.63
C ALA A 38 12.32 -2.58 18.16
N SER A 39 11.07 -2.92 17.82
CA SER A 39 9.87 -2.21 18.26
C SER A 39 8.71 -3.19 18.43
N ASP A 40 7.74 -2.83 19.26
CA ASP A 40 6.48 -3.56 19.43
C ASP A 40 5.37 -3.09 18.47
N LYS A 41 5.71 -2.15 17.57
CA LYS A 41 4.82 -1.80 16.46
C LYS A 41 4.74 -2.93 15.44
N VAL A 42 3.64 -2.97 14.73
CA VAL A 42 3.38 -3.93 13.66
C VAL A 42 2.95 -3.18 12.41
N MET A 43 3.10 -3.82 11.25
CA MET A 43 2.67 -3.25 9.98
C MET A 43 1.66 -4.18 9.32
N LEU A 44 0.55 -3.63 8.83
CA LEU A 44 -0.35 -4.30 7.88
C LEU A 44 0.02 -3.83 6.48
N TYR A 45 0.49 -4.77 5.66
CA TYR A 45 1.00 -4.51 4.33
C TYR A 45 0.05 -5.02 3.25
N PHE A 46 -0.15 -4.20 2.22
CA PHE A 46 -0.96 -4.49 1.04
C PHE A 46 -0.07 -4.45 -0.20
N HIS A 47 -0.04 -5.53 -0.97
CA HIS A 47 0.78 -5.63 -2.17
C HIS A 47 0.21 -4.82 -3.34
N GLY A 48 1.08 -4.39 -4.26
CA GLY A 48 0.71 -3.79 -5.53
C GLY A 48 0.15 -4.79 -6.54
N GLY A 49 -0.23 -4.27 -7.73
CA GLY A 49 -0.73 -5.08 -8.84
C GLY A 49 -2.10 -4.66 -9.38
N GLY A 50 -2.50 -3.39 -9.21
CA GLY A 50 -3.73 -2.84 -9.81
C GLY A 50 -5.01 -3.55 -9.38
N TYR A 51 -5.03 -4.14 -8.19
CA TYR A 51 -6.12 -4.98 -7.68
C TYR A 51 -6.43 -6.26 -8.49
N ALA A 52 -5.73 -6.50 -9.60
CA ALA A 52 -5.97 -7.64 -10.48
C ALA A 52 -4.80 -8.62 -10.56
N LEU A 53 -3.63 -8.19 -10.12
CA LEU A 53 -2.38 -8.94 -10.13
C LEU A 53 -1.72 -8.89 -8.74
N GLY A 54 -0.57 -9.56 -8.63
CA GLY A 54 0.18 -9.58 -7.39
C GLY A 54 -0.30 -10.64 -6.41
N SER A 55 0.43 -10.80 -5.33
CA SER A 55 0.16 -11.73 -4.24
C SER A 55 1.18 -11.53 -3.11
N ILE A 56 0.96 -12.16 -1.97
CA ILE A 56 1.98 -12.30 -0.91
C ILE A 56 3.30 -12.86 -1.48
N GLU A 57 3.23 -13.82 -2.41
CA GLU A 57 4.43 -14.45 -2.99
C GLU A 57 5.23 -13.49 -3.88
N THR A 58 4.57 -12.63 -4.66
CA THR A 58 5.27 -11.67 -5.52
C THR A 58 6.02 -10.62 -4.71
N HIS A 59 5.56 -10.29 -3.51
CA HIS A 59 6.13 -9.28 -2.62
C HIS A 59 6.91 -9.87 -1.44
N HIS A 60 7.02 -11.22 -1.36
CA HIS A 60 7.63 -11.92 -0.24
C HIS A 60 9.02 -11.39 0.11
N ASN A 61 9.92 -11.28 -0.86
CA ASN A 61 11.29 -10.86 -0.61
C ASN A 61 11.39 -9.40 -0.10
N PHE A 62 10.56 -8.50 -0.66
CA PHE A 62 10.50 -7.11 -0.22
C PHE A 62 9.98 -7.00 1.22
N VAL A 63 8.85 -7.64 1.51
CA VAL A 63 8.20 -7.58 2.84
C VAL A 63 9.07 -8.24 3.91
N ALA A 64 9.67 -9.39 3.60
CA ALA A 64 10.59 -10.07 4.52
C ALA A 64 11.84 -9.22 4.82
N SER A 65 12.44 -8.60 3.78
CA SER A 65 13.58 -7.68 3.97
C SER A 65 13.20 -6.49 4.84
N MET A 66 12.03 -5.90 4.59
CA MET A 66 11.49 -4.79 5.37
C MET A 66 11.27 -5.19 6.83
N SER A 67 10.67 -6.36 7.10
CA SER A 67 10.47 -6.87 8.46
C SER A 67 11.79 -7.02 9.23
N VAL A 68 12.80 -7.62 8.61
CA VAL A 68 14.13 -7.79 9.22
C VAL A 68 14.81 -6.44 9.49
N MET A 69 14.78 -5.53 8.51
CA MET A 69 15.51 -4.25 8.61
C MET A 69 14.84 -3.25 9.54
N LEU A 70 13.53 -3.32 9.70
CA LEU A 70 12.78 -2.51 10.66
C LEU A 70 12.74 -3.16 12.06
N GLY A 71 12.95 -4.47 12.15
CA GLY A 71 12.82 -5.22 13.39
C GLY A 71 11.38 -5.22 13.92
N ILE A 72 10.38 -5.34 13.04
CA ILE A 72 8.96 -5.38 13.41
C ILE A 72 8.25 -6.54 12.73
N LYS A 73 7.17 -7.00 13.33
CA LYS A 73 6.26 -7.93 12.65
C LYS A 73 5.52 -7.24 11.53
N ILE A 74 5.39 -7.93 10.39
CA ILE A 74 4.59 -7.45 9.26
C ILE A 74 3.53 -8.52 8.93
N TYR A 75 2.29 -8.07 8.82
CA TYR A 75 1.15 -8.84 8.36
C TYR A 75 0.86 -8.46 6.90
N SER A 76 1.16 -9.35 5.95
CA SER A 76 0.91 -9.13 4.53
C SER A 76 -0.39 -9.81 4.13
N LEU A 77 -1.33 -9.05 3.59
CA LEU A 77 -2.66 -9.52 3.25
C LEU A 77 -2.71 -10.03 1.80
N GLU A 78 -3.23 -11.25 1.61
CA GLU A 78 -3.71 -11.76 0.33
C GLU A 78 -5.17 -11.31 0.14
N TYR A 79 -5.36 -10.07 -0.29
CA TYR A 79 -6.71 -9.54 -0.50
C TYR A 79 -7.34 -10.07 -1.79
N SER A 80 -8.67 -10.11 -1.83
CA SER A 80 -9.44 -10.58 -2.97
C SER A 80 -9.19 -9.73 -4.22
N LEU A 81 -8.79 -10.38 -5.33
CA LEU A 81 -8.43 -9.70 -6.58
C LEU A 81 -9.61 -9.62 -7.55
N SER A 82 -9.59 -8.56 -8.34
CA SER A 82 -10.49 -8.31 -9.48
C SER A 82 -10.00 -9.07 -10.73
N PRO A 83 -10.87 -9.36 -11.69
CA PRO A 83 -12.31 -9.02 -11.75
C PRO A 83 -13.22 -9.97 -10.96
N GLU A 84 -12.68 -11.07 -10.37
CA GLU A 84 -13.45 -12.06 -9.65
C GLU A 84 -14.13 -11.43 -8.41
N ASN A 85 -13.44 -10.49 -7.77
CA ASN A 85 -13.90 -9.76 -6.60
C ASN A 85 -13.72 -8.25 -6.81
N LYS A 86 -14.78 -7.59 -7.23
CA LYS A 86 -14.78 -6.15 -7.51
C LYS A 86 -14.88 -5.31 -6.23
N TYR A 87 -14.70 -4.00 -6.39
CA TYR A 87 -14.90 -3.04 -5.30
C TYR A 87 -16.29 -3.21 -4.65
N PRO A 88 -16.42 -3.16 -3.32
CA PRO A 88 -15.38 -2.82 -2.32
C PRO A 88 -14.69 -4.03 -1.66
N ARG A 89 -14.70 -5.22 -2.26
CA ARG A 89 -14.27 -6.48 -1.63
C ARG A 89 -12.89 -6.43 -0.98
N ALA A 90 -11.86 -5.95 -1.69
CA ALA A 90 -10.51 -5.83 -1.13
C ALA A 90 -10.46 -4.90 0.11
N LEU A 91 -11.29 -3.84 0.14
CA LEU A 91 -11.41 -2.95 1.28
C LEU A 91 -12.03 -3.67 2.50
N GLU A 92 -13.05 -4.50 2.28
CA GLU A 92 -13.66 -5.33 3.32
C GLU A 92 -12.63 -6.32 3.91
N ASP A 93 -11.85 -6.98 3.05
CA ASP A 93 -10.77 -7.87 3.46
C ASP A 93 -9.71 -7.14 4.30
N SER A 94 -9.32 -5.93 3.88
CA SER A 94 -8.35 -5.11 4.60
C SER A 94 -8.84 -4.69 5.98
N LYS A 95 -10.12 -4.33 6.10
CA LYS A 95 -10.76 -4.00 7.38
C LYS A 95 -10.83 -5.21 8.31
N GLN A 96 -11.10 -6.40 7.76
CA GLN A 96 -11.09 -7.65 8.53
C GLN A 96 -9.67 -7.97 9.02
N ALA A 97 -8.64 -7.80 8.20
CA ALA A 97 -7.25 -8.00 8.62
C ALA A 97 -6.82 -7.00 9.70
N TYR A 98 -7.24 -5.74 9.58
CA TYR A 98 -6.97 -4.72 10.60
C TYR A 98 -7.64 -5.09 11.94
N ARG A 99 -8.91 -5.47 11.92
CA ARG A 99 -9.64 -5.94 13.11
C ARG A 99 -8.95 -7.14 13.75
N TYR A 100 -8.52 -8.12 12.96
CA TYR A 100 -7.79 -9.28 13.46
C TYR A 100 -6.53 -8.89 14.25
N ILE A 101 -5.75 -7.91 13.76
CA ILE A 101 -4.56 -7.43 14.49
C ILE A 101 -4.93 -6.82 15.84
N LEU A 102 -6.02 -6.04 15.89
CA LEU A 102 -6.52 -5.46 17.14
C LEU A 102 -7.01 -6.55 18.12
N ASP A 103 -7.72 -7.56 17.61
CA ASP A 103 -8.23 -8.70 18.42
C ASP A 103 -7.09 -9.57 18.98
N LYS A 104 -5.89 -9.51 18.39
CA LYS A 104 -4.66 -10.11 18.96
C LYS A 104 -4.06 -9.27 20.10
N GLY A 105 -4.70 -8.19 20.49
CA GLY A 105 -4.26 -7.31 21.60
C GLY A 105 -3.24 -6.25 21.18
N VAL A 106 -3.03 -6.05 19.86
CA VAL A 106 -2.19 -4.95 19.38
C VAL A 106 -2.99 -3.65 19.43
N SER A 107 -2.52 -2.67 20.18
CA SER A 107 -3.16 -1.35 20.21
C SER A 107 -3.02 -0.64 18.85
N SER A 108 -4.05 0.06 18.38
CA SER A 108 -4.08 0.73 17.08
C SER A 108 -2.95 1.74 16.89
N ASN A 109 -2.52 2.42 17.95
CA ASN A 109 -1.37 3.34 17.94
C ASN A 109 -0.01 2.63 17.72
N LYS A 110 -0.02 1.30 17.60
CA LYS A 110 1.13 0.48 17.23
C LYS A 110 1.00 -0.13 15.84
N VAL A 111 -0.11 0.10 15.14
CA VAL A 111 -0.33 -0.43 13.79
C VAL A 111 0.02 0.62 12.75
N LEU A 112 0.91 0.27 11.81
CA LEU A 112 1.16 1.02 10.59
C LEU A 112 0.42 0.36 9.43
N LEU A 113 -0.22 1.16 8.58
CA LEU A 113 -0.70 0.70 7.27
C LEU A 113 0.39 0.97 6.23
N CYS A 114 0.67 0.03 5.36
CA CYS A 114 1.66 0.21 4.29
C CYS A 114 1.21 -0.52 3.03
N GLY A 115 1.54 0.03 1.89
CA GLY A 115 1.36 -0.65 0.62
C GLY A 115 2.09 0.05 -0.51
N ASP A 116 2.18 -0.64 -1.64
CA ASP A 116 2.74 -0.09 -2.88
C ASP A 116 1.69 -0.10 -4.00
N SER A 117 1.67 0.95 -4.83
CA SER A 117 0.76 1.06 -5.99
C SER A 117 -0.73 0.92 -5.56
N ALA A 118 -1.45 -0.06 -6.10
CA ALA A 118 -2.83 -0.40 -5.68
C ALA A 118 -2.92 -0.76 -4.18
N GLY A 119 -1.88 -1.37 -3.60
CA GLY A 119 -1.84 -1.65 -2.16
C GLY A 119 -1.72 -0.37 -1.33
N ALA A 120 -1.04 0.65 -1.83
CA ALA A 120 -1.00 1.97 -1.19
C ALA A 120 -2.36 2.68 -1.28
N HIS A 121 -3.07 2.54 -2.40
CA HIS A 121 -4.47 2.97 -2.50
C HIS A 121 -5.34 2.27 -1.46
N LEU A 122 -5.21 0.94 -1.32
CA LEU A 122 -5.98 0.17 -0.35
C LEU A 122 -5.68 0.61 1.09
N ALA A 123 -4.41 0.91 1.41
CA ALA A 123 -4.02 1.45 2.71
C ALA A 123 -4.69 2.80 3.01
N ALA A 124 -4.68 3.72 2.03
CA ALA A 124 -5.30 5.04 2.15
C ALA A 124 -6.83 4.96 2.19
N SER A 125 -7.43 4.06 1.41
CA SER A 125 -8.85 3.77 1.40
C SER A 125 -9.32 3.22 2.75
N LEU A 126 -8.60 2.24 3.31
CA LEU A 126 -8.87 1.71 4.65
C LEU A 126 -8.73 2.81 5.71
N ASN A 127 -7.64 3.59 5.67
CA ASN A 127 -7.43 4.67 6.63
C ASN A 127 -8.58 5.68 6.61
N PHE A 128 -9.13 6.01 5.45
CA PHE A 128 -10.31 6.86 5.34
C PHE A 128 -11.57 6.16 5.86
N ASP A 129 -11.83 4.90 5.48
CA ASP A 129 -13.00 4.13 5.93
C ASP A 129 -13.04 3.98 7.47
N LEU A 130 -11.86 3.92 8.12
CA LEU A 130 -11.76 3.87 9.57
C LEU A 130 -12.26 5.16 10.24
N THR A 131 -12.20 6.32 9.59
CA THR A 131 -12.73 7.58 10.16
C THR A 131 -14.25 7.56 10.35
N GLU A 132 -14.95 6.74 9.57
CA GLU A 132 -16.40 6.57 9.61
C GLU A 132 -16.83 5.27 10.33
N SER A 133 -15.88 4.58 10.96
CA SER A 133 -16.11 3.29 11.63
C SER A 133 -15.84 3.36 13.14
N ASP A 134 -16.31 2.36 13.87
CA ASP A 134 -16.04 2.21 15.33
C ASP A 134 -14.62 1.70 15.61
N LEU A 135 -13.83 1.38 14.60
CA LEU A 135 -12.45 0.92 14.77
C LEU A 135 -11.51 2.11 14.97
N PRO A 136 -10.55 2.01 15.91
CA PRO A 136 -9.61 3.09 16.18
C PRO A 136 -8.60 3.27 15.02
N MET A 137 -8.08 4.50 14.87
CA MET A 137 -7.15 4.87 13.80
C MET A 137 -5.76 4.25 13.99
N PRO A 138 -5.04 3.91 12.90
CA PRO A 138 -3.65 3.45 12.94
C PRO A 138 -2.68 4.56 13.33
N SER A 139 -1.45 4.20 13.68
CA SER A 139 -0.41 5.16 14.09
C SER A 139 0.18 5.96 12.93
N ALA A 140 0.23 5.39 11.74
CA ALA A 140 0.71 6.02 10.51
C ALA A 140 0.29 5.22 9.27
N GLN A 141 0.38 5.87 8.10
CA GLN A 141 0.28 5.21 6.80
C GLN A 141 1.50 5.52 5.94
N ILE A 142 1.97 4.51 5.21
CA ILE A 142 3.13 4.55 4.31
C ILE A 142 2.65 4.22 2.92
N LEU A 143 2.62 5.21 2.03
CA LEU A 143 2.04 5.09 0.70
C LEU A 143 3.16 5.14 -0.35
N ILE A 144 3.49 4.00 -0.92
CA ILE A 144 4.59 3.86 -1.88
C ILE A 144 4.01 3.96 -3.30
N TYR A 145 4.34 5.04 -4.01
CA TYR A 145 3.85 5.43 -5.35
C TYR A 145 2.38 5.05 -5.59
N PRO A 146 1.46 5.58 -4.77
CA PRO A 146 0.08 5.10 -4.73
C PRO A 146 -0.69 5.39 -6.03
N MET A 147 -1.53 4.43 -6.43
CA MET A 147 -2.67 4.65 -7.30
C MET A 147 -3.72 5.46 -6.52
N ILE A 148 -4.32 6.51 -7.09
CA ILE A 148 -5.16 7.46 -6.32
C ILE A 148 -6.53 7.70 -6.94
N SER A 149 -6.61 7.96 -8.25
CA SER A 149 -7.84 8.42 -8.88
C SER A 149 -8.08 7.76 -10.25
N PRO A 150 -9.33 7.33 -10.55
CA PRO A 150 -9.68 6.75 -11.84
C PRO A 150 -9.78 7.78 -12.97
N THR A 151 -9.58 9.09 -12.71
CA THR A 151 -9.73 10.14 -13.72
C THR A 151 -8.64 10.10 -14.78
N LEU A 152 -7.42 9.66 -14.43
CA LEU A 152 -6.24 9.53 -15.30
C LEU A 152 -5.88 10.83 -16.08
N GLN A 153 -6.29 11.99 -15.55
CA GLN A 153 -6.13 13.31 -16.20
C GLN A 153 -4.98 14.09 -15.56
N PHE A 154 -3.79 13.47 -15.53
CA PHE A 154 -2.57 14.05 -14.95
C PHE A 154 -1.49 14.20 -16.02
N GLU A 155 -0.61 15.19 -15.88
CA GLU A 155 0.49 15.42 -16.83
C GLU A 155 1.44 14.23 -16.84
N SER A 156 1.81 13.67 -15.69
CA SER A 156 2.64 12.48 -15.59
C SER A 156 2.00 11.26 -16.28
N MET A 157 0.67 11.13 -16.24
CA MET A 157 -0.06 10.06 -16.93
C MET A 157 0.07 10.15 -18.45
N GLU A 158 0.12 11.37 -19.02
CA GLU A 158 0.35 11.57 -20.45
C GLU A 158 1.84 11.47 -20.82
N LEU A 159 2.73 12.00 -19.96
CA LEU A 159 4.18 12.01 -20.21
C LEU A 159 4.77 10.59 -20.20
N TYR A 160 4.29 9.73 -19.29
CA TYR A 160 4.79 8.36 -19.12
C TYR A 160 3.77 7.29 -19.57
N LYS A 161 2.86 7.64 -20.47
CA LYS A 161 1.77 6.77 -20.94
C LYS A 161 2.22 5.46 -21.58
N ASP A 162 3.43 5.43 -22.16
CA ASP A 162 3.98 4.31 -22.92
C ASP A 162 5.45 4.05 -22.56
N ASN A 163 5.98 2.88 -22.92
CA ASN A 163 7.39 2.49 -22.80
C ASN A 163 7.92 2.33 -21.36
N PHE A 164 7.03 2.31 -20.35
CA PHE A 164 7.35 2.02 -18.96
C PHE A 164 6.64 0.75 -18.51
N LEU A 165 7.00 0.24 -17.32
CA LEU A 165 6.35 -0.94 -16.73
C LEU A 165 4.86 -0.72 -16.47
N LEU A 166 4.49 0.51 -16.07
CA LEU A 166 3.12 0.95 -15.92
C LEU A 166 2.80 1.91 -17.06
N THR A 167 1.68 1.70 -17.73
CA THR A 167 1.22 2.54 -18.85
C THR A 167 -0.17 3.07 -18.56
N LYS A 168 -0.57 4.15 -19.24
CA LYS A 168 -1.94 4.69 -19.14
C LYS A 168 -2.99 3.64 -19.47
N SER A 169 -2.78 2.87 -20.55
CA SER A 169 -3.72 1.82 -20.95
C SER A 169 -3.84 0.70 -19.91
N SER A 170 -2.74 0.34 -19.23
CA SER A 170 -2.81 -0.61 -18.12
C SER A 170 -3.56 -0.04 -16.92
N MET A 171 -3.41 1.27 -16.62
CA MET A 171 -4.18 1.93 -15.56
C MET A 171 -5.68 1.99 -15.86
N GLU A 172 -6.06 2.31 -17.10
CA GLU A 172 -7.44 2.24 -17.56
C GLU A 172 -8.02 0.83 -17.38
N TRP A 173 -7.23 -0.18 -17.73
CA TRP A 173 -7.64 -1.58 -17.58
C TRP A 173 -7.81 -1.94 -16.09
N PHE A 174 -6.87 -1.61 -15.21
CA PHE A 174 -6.94 -1.90 -13.78
C PHE A 174 -8.17 -1.29 -13.12
N TRP A 175 -8.42 0.00 -13.35
CA TRP A 175 -9.61 0.66 -12.82
C TRP A 175 -10.91 0.02 -13.32
N ASN A 176 -10.95 -0.39 -14.60
CA ASN A 176 -12.11 -1.08 -15.17
C ASN A 176 -12.32 -2.48 -14.59
N GLN A 177 -11.25 -3.21 -14.24
CA GLN A 177 -11.38 -4.49 -13.54
C GLN A 177 -11.91 -4.32 -12.12
N LEU A 178 -11.41 -3.31 -11.40
CA LEU A 178 -11.80 -3.03 -10.03
C LEU A 178 -13.24 -2.55 -9.92
N ARG A 179 -13.69 -1.69 -10.84
CA ARG A 179 -15.00 -1.04 -10.80
C ARG A 179 -16.13 -2.06 -10.84
N SER A 180 -17.05 -1.98 -9.90
CA SER A 180 -18.28 -2.76 -9.81
C SER A 180 -19.40 -2.11 -10.65
N ASN A 181 -19.52 -0.78 -10.53
CA ASN A 181 -20.50 0.03 -11.27
C ASN A 181 -20.01 1.49 -11.39
N ASN A 182 -20.73 2.29 -12.20
CA ASN A 182 -20.32 3.68 -12.48
C ASN A 182 -20.38 4.63 -11.27
N ASN A 183 -21.10 4.26 -10.20
CA ASN A 183 -21.19 5.08 -8.99
C ASN A 183 -19.97 4.92 -8.10
N ASP A 184 -19.14 3.88 -8.31
CA ASP A 184 -17.93 3.66 -7.52
C ASP A 184 -17.00 4.88 -7.62
N ASP A 185 -16.91 5.52 -8.79
CA ASP A 185 -16.12 6.75 -8.99
C ASP A 185 -16.58 7.93 -8.11
N LEU A 186 -17.76 7.87 -7.50
CA LEU A 186 -18.27 8.87 -6.57
C LEU A 186 -17.86 8.59 -5.11
N ASP A 187 -17.46 7.36 -4.81
CA ASP A 187 -17.06 6.95 -3.47
C ASP A 187 -15.65 7.48 -3.15
N PRO A 188 -15.46 8.24 -2.05
CA PRO A 188 -14.14 8.77 -1.66
C PRO A 188 -13.15 7.69 -1.21
N ARG A 189 -13.57 6.43 -1.07
CA ARG A 189 -12.70 5.28 -0.82
C ARG A 189 -12.20 4.65 -2.12
N PHE A 190 -12.86 4.93 -3.24
CA PHE A 190 -12.49 4.50 -4.59
C PHE A 190 -11.72 5.60 -5.33
N ASP A 191 -12.18 6.85 -5.29
CA ASP A 191 -11.46 8.03 -5.81
C ASP A 191 -11.00 8.89 -4.64
N LEU A 192 -9.76 8.70 -4.21
CA LEU A 192 -9.22 9.33 -3.00
C LEU A 192 -9.13 10.86 -3.12
N LEU A 193 -9.12 11.42 -4.33
CA LEU A 193 -9.17 12.88 -4.53
C LEU A 193 -10.55 13.48 -4.21
N LYS A 194 -11.58 12.65 -4.05
CA LYS A 194 -12.91 13.07 -3.63
C LYS A 194 -13.13 13.12 -2.13
N GLN A 195 -12.15 12.68 -1.36
CA GLN A 195 -12.24 12.73 0.09
C GLN A 195 -12.46 14.17 0.57
N ARG A 196 -13.44 14.38 1.47
CA ARG A 196 -13.81 15.67 2.07
C ARG A 196 -14.05 15.47 3.57
N GLY A 197 -13.90 16.54 4.35
CA GLY A 197 -14.28 16.51 5.77
C GLY A 197 -13.28 15.81 6.70
N PHE A 198 -12.00 15.90 6.40
CA PHE A 198 -10.91 15.21 7.10
C PHE A 198 -10.55 15.71 8.50
N ASP A 199 -11.35 16.51 9.15
CA ASP A 199 -11.04 17.02 10.50
C ASP A 199 -10.74 15.90 11.53
N CYS A 200 -11.11 14.66 11.20
CA CYS A 200 -10.92 13.48 12.04
C CYS A 200 -9.69 12.63 11.66
N ASN A 201 -9.18 12.73 10.42
CA ASN A 201 -8.08 11.88 9.95
C ASN A 201 -6.74 12.60 10.03
N LYS A 202 -6.09 12.54 11.19
CA LYS A 202 -4.75 13.09 11.40
C LYS A 202 -3.66 12.03 11.39
N THR A 203 -3.88 10.91 10.70
CA THR A 203 -2.90 9.82 10.61
C THR A 203 -1.64 10.31 9.90
N PRO A 204 -0.48 10.34 10.58
CA PRO A 204 0.78 10.70 9.96
C PRO A 204 1.05 9.87 8.70
N THR A 205 1.45 10.54 7.62
CA THR A 205 1.60 9.89 6.32
C THR A 205 3.01 10.08 5.75
N LEU A 206 3.65 8.99 5.33
CA LEU A 206 4.81 9.02 4.46
C LEU A 206 4.36 8.75 3.03
N MET A 207 4.43 9.78 2.19
CA MET A 207 4.13 9.72 0.76
C MET A 207 5.39 9.53 -0.05
N ILE A 208 5.50 8.45 -0.82
CA ILE A 208 6.63 8.16 -1.70
C ILE A 208 6.17 8.24 -3.15
N THR A 209 6.91 8.97 -3.99
CA THR A 209 6.65 9.09 -5.44
C THR A 209 7.92 8.82 -6.24
N ALA A 210 7.76 8.35 -7.48
CA ALA A 210 8.86 8.14 -8.44
C ALA A 210 8.73 9.12 -9.61
N GLY A 211 9.86 9.55 -10.18
CA GLY A 211 9.88 10.58 -11.22
C GLY A 211 9.42 10.06 -12.58
N PHE A 212 9.79 8.81 -12.94
CA PHE A 212 9.34 8.16 -14.16
C PHE A 212 8.12 7.27 -13.92
N ASP A 213 7.04 7.88 -13.42
CA ASP A 213 5.84 7.16 -12.99
C ASP A 213 4.57 7.89 -13.44
N PRO A 214 3.66 7.25 -14.19
CA PRO A 214 2.36 7.82 -14.52
C PRO A 214 1.57 8.32 -13.30
N LEU A 215 1.77 7.71 -12.12
CA LEU A 215 1.04 8.01 -10.88
C LEU A 215 1.70 9.15 -10.05
N CYS A 216 2.79 9.76 -10.54
CA CYS A 216 3.55 10.76 -9.80
C CYS A 216 2.68 11.95 -9.37
N ASP A 217 1.93 12.52 -10.31
CA ASP A 217 1.16 13.74 -10.06
C ASP A 217 -0.06 13.48 -9.17
N GLU A 218 -0.79 12.37 -9.39
CA GLU A 218 -1.94 12.04 -8.54
C GLU A 218 -1.52 11.76 -7.09
N GLY A 219 -0.37 11.10 -6.89
CA GLY A 219 0.22 10.92 -5.56
C GLY A 219 0.58 12.24 -4.89
N ASN A 220 1.18 13.18 -5.65
CA ASN A 220 1.49 14.52 -5.16
C ASN A 220 0.23 15.34 -4.84
N ASP A 221 -0.82 15.23 -5.66
CA ASP A 221 -2.07 15.96 -5.43
C ASP A 221 -2.83 15.40 -4.24
N TYR A 222 -2.80 14.09 -4.01
CA TYR A 222 -3.33 13.49 -2.80
C TYR A 222 -2.58 13.95 -1.55
N ALA A 223 -1.23 14.02 -1.60
CA ALA A 223 -0.45 14.56 -0.50
C ALA A 223 -0.82 16.02 -0.18
N LYS A 224 -1.00 16.88 -1.21
CA LYS A 224 -1.48 18.27 -1.03
C LYS A 224 -2.88 18.33 -0.43
N LEU A 225 -3.78 17.41 -0.85
CA LEU A 225 -5.13 17.30 -0.29
C LEU A 225 -5.09 16.98 1.20
N LEU A 226 -4.27 15.99 1.59
CA LEU A 226 -4.08 15.62 2.99
C LEU A 226 -3.49 16.76 3.82
N GLU A 227 -2.46 17.46 3.33
CA GLU A 227 -1.86 18.64 3.99
C GLU A 227 -2.88 19.77 4.19
N LYS A 228 -3.66 20.08 3.15
CA LYS A 228 -4.72 21.09 3.23
C LYS A 228 -5.76 20.77 4.32
N ASN A 229 -5.96 19.50 4.59
CA ASN A 229 -6.86 19.00 5.63
C ASN A 229 -6.16 18.83 7.00
N GLY A 230 -4.94 19.36 7.16
CA GLY A 230 -4.22 19.41 8.44
C GLY A 230 -3.50 18.12 8.82
N ASN A 231 -3.31 17.19 7.88
CA ASN A 231 -2.52 15.98 8.11
C ASN A 231 -1.02 16.27 8.13
N ASN A 232 -0.29 15.53 8.96
CA ASN A 232 1.18 15.55 8.98
C ASN A 232 1.72 14.65 7.86
N ILE A 233 2.26 15.26 6.80
CA ILE A 233 2.76 14.55 5.62
C ILE A 233 4.28 14.71 5.51
N SER A 234 4.98 13.59 5.46
CA SER A 234 6.37 13.53 5.00
C SER A 234 6.40 13.06 3.55
N ARG A 235 7.19 13.72 2.71
CA ARG A 235 7.32 13.37 1.29
C ARG A 235 8.71 12.85 1.00
N LEU A 236 8.80 11.82 0.16
CA LEU A 236 10.02 11.26 -0.38
C LEU A 236 9.85 11.06 -1.88
N HIS A 237 10.59 11.80 -2.69
CA HIS A 237 10.51 11.74 -4.15
C HIS A 237 11.81 11.22 -4.75
N PHE A 238 11.73 10.23 -5.62
CA PHE A 238 12.85 9.66 -6.34
C PHE A 238 12.78 10.05 -7.82
N SER A 239 13.45 11.14 -8.18
CA SER A 239 13.38 11.73 -9.53
C SER A 239 13.91 10.81 -10.64
N ASP A 240 14.73 9.82 -10.30
CA ASP A 240 15.42 8.91 -11.21
C ASP A 240 14.96 7.43 -11.11
N LEU A 241 13.84 7.19 -10.41
CA LEU A 241 13.21 5.88 -10.31
C LEU A 241 11.84 5.85 -11.02
N PHE A 242 11.34 4.66 -11.23
CA PHE A 242 10.11 4.36 -11.98
C PHE A 242 9.13 3.56 -11.13
N HIS A 243 7.88 3.45 -11.60
CA HIS A 243 6.84 2.69 -10.90
C HIS A 243 7.24 1.24 -10.64
N GLY A 244 6.98 0.73 -9.44
CA GLY A 244 7.26 -0.67 -9.08
C GLY A 244 8.71 -0.96 -8.66
N PHE A 245 9.56 0.04 -8.51
CA PHE A 245 11.00 -0.15 -8.25
C PHE A 245 11.31 -0.94 -6.97
N VAL A 246 10.46 -0.91 -5.93
CA VAL A 246 10.69 -1.67 -4.69
C VAL A 246 10.69 -3.19 -4.91
N ASN A 247 10.10 -3.65 -6.03
CA ASN A 247 10.05 -5.05 -6.44
C ASN A 247 11.17 -5.44 -7.43
N LEU A 248 12.18 -4.57 -7.63
CA LEU A 248 13.26 -4.73 -8.60
C LEU A 248 14.63 -4.49 -7.95
N THR A 249 14.85 -4.93 -6.71
CA THR A 249 16.08 -4.65 -5.93
C THR A 249 17.35 -5.33 -6.49
N ASN A 250 17.25 -6.16 -7.53
CA ASN A 250 18.41 -6.57 -8.31
C ASN A 250 19.00 -5.41 -9.16
N ILE A 251 18.25 -4.33 -9.36
CA ILE A 251 18.72 -3.08 -9.96
C ILE A 251 19.26 -2.19 -8.85
N ARG A 252 20.56 -1.84 -8.93
CA ARG A 252 21.25 -1.09 -7.87
C ARG A 252 20.55 0.19 -7.41
N LYS A 253 20.02 0.98 -8.35
CA LYS A 253 19.28 2.21 -8.03
C LYS A 253 17.95 1.93 -7.30
N ALA A 254 17.21 0.93 -7.74
CA ALA A 254 15.98 0.49 -7.10
C ALA A 254 16.24 -0.04 -5.69
N GLU A 255 17.33 -0.78 -5.48
CA GLU A 255 17.77 -1.21 -4.14
C GLU A 255 18.06 -0.01 -3.24
N GLN A 256 18.83 0.97 -3.70
CA GLN A 256 19.16 2.17 -2.93
C GLN A 256 17.92 2.94 -2.52
N GLY A 257 16.97 3.16 -3.45
CA GLY A 257 15.68 3.80 -3.15
C GLY A 257 14.84 3.00 -2.15
N THR A 258 14.82 1.68 -2.30
CA THR A 258 14.10 0.79 -1.36
C THR A 258 14.69 0.85 0.05
N LEU A 259 16.02 0.86 0.17
CA LEU A 259 16.71 1.00 1.47
C LEU A 259 16.45 2.36 2.12
N GLU A 260 16.38 3.43 1.32
CA GLU A 260 16.02 4.76 1.82
C GLU A 260 14.58 4.80 2.33
N ILE A 261 13.61 4.21 1.61
CA ILE A 261 12.22 4.08 2.09
C ILE A 261 12.20 3.38 3.45
N ILE A 262 12.84 2.22 3.57
CA ILE A 262 12.89 1.47 4.82
C ILE A 262 13.52 2.31 5.95
N SER A 263 14.58 3.06 5.65
CA SER A 263 15.20 3.98 6.62
C SER A 263 14.24 5.09 7.07
N ARG A 264 13.43 5.65 6.17
CA ARG A 264 12.43 6.69 6.50
C ARG A 264 11.28 6.15 7.34
N ILE A 265 10.88 4.90 7.12
CA ILE A 265 9.84 4.25 7.93
C ILE A 265 10.23 4.15 9.40
N LYS A 266 11.53 4.06 9.73
CA LYS A 266 12.02 4.01 11.13
C LYS A 266 11.58 5.21 11.97
N ALA A 267 11.34 6.37 11.37
CA ALA A 267 10.84 7.54 12.09
C ALA A 267 9.39 7.38 12.62
N TYR A 268 8.69 6.34 12.19
CA TYR A 268 7.32 6.01 12.59
C TYR A 268 7.26 4.84 13.58
N LEU A 269 8.40 4.25 13.94
CA LEU A 269 8.53 3.19 14.95
C LEU A 269 8.84 3.79 16.32
#